data_089fee51a0e13563b655a88d8fe62a1f
#
_entry.id   089fee51a0e13563b655a88d8fe62a1f
#
_cell.length_a   1.000
_cell.length_b   1.000
_cell.length_c   1.000
_cell.angle_alpha   90.00
_cell.angle_beta   90.00
_cell.angle_gamma   90.00
#
_symmetry.space_group_name_H-M   'P 1'
#
loop_
_entity.id
_entity.type
_entity.pdbx_description
1 polymer ?
#
loop_
_entity_poly.entity_id
_entity_poly.type
_entity_poly.pdbx_seq_one_letter_code
_entity_poly.pdbx_strand_id
1 'polypeptide(L)'
;MIGRLRALLSAALPRRNPDLPDIPRRKALRWAKCAVLIVMGLVTLQSVLLVAGAWRNDRQISRHMGIAQAEVLSAGPRRSTIEFVTPDRITYRPELGVLYPSELATGMRIYVEYDKNNPDLVRVQHRNAALAVIPAGSIAVLGWLIGAGLLAGLTLLERRLDAQTADISLESQLSS
;
A
#
# COMPACT_ATOMS: atom_id res chain seq x y z
N MET A 1 -10.95 -6.39 25.39
CA MET A 1 -10.13 -5.74 24.35
C MET A 1 -10.95 -5.10 23.24
N ILE A 2 -11.97 -5.75 22.72
CA ILE A 2 -12.83 -5.28 21.61
C ILE A 2 -13.56 -3.96 21.93
N GLY A 3 -14.01 -3.74 23.20
CA GLY A 3 -14.70 -2.51 23.59
C GLY A 3 -13.83 -1.24 23.53
N ARG A 4 -12.55 -1.35 23.90
CA ARG A 4 -11.60 -0.23 23.81
C ARG A 4 -11.26 0.12 22.34
N LEU A 5 -11.17 -0.89 21.48
CA LEU A 5 -10.94 -0.69 20.05
C LEU A 5 -12.14 0.00 19.38
N ARG A 6 -13.36 -0.42 19.71
CA ARG A 6 -14.58 0.26 19.25
C ARG A 6 -14.67 1.71 19.70
N ALA A 7 -14.31 1.99 20.96
CA ALA A 7 -14.29 3.37 21.49
C ALA A 7 -13.26 4.25 20.77
N LEU A 8 -12.06 3.71 20.48
CA LEU A 8 -11.04 4.43 19.71
C LEU A 8 -11.47 4.67 18.27
N LEU A 9 -12.04 3.66 17.60
CA LEU A 9 -12.56 3.80 16.24
C LEU A 9 -13.72 4.81 16.19
N SER A 10 -14.62 4.79 17.17
CA SER A 10 -15.72 5.74 17.23
C SER A 10 -15.26 7.18 17.49
N ALA A 11 -14.15 7.37 18.21
CA ALA A 11 -13.55 8.69 18.44
C ALA A 11 -12.79 9.22 17.21
N ALA A 12 -12.24 8.32 16.39
CA ALA A 12 -11.55 8.68 15.15
C ALA A 12 -12.51 9.08 14.00
N LEU A 13 -13.77 8.61 14.06
CA LEU A 13 -14.77 8.93 13.04
C LEU A 13 -15.20 10.40 13.16
N PRO A 14 -15.32 11.13 12.04
CA PRO A 14 -15.78 12.51 12.02
C PRO A 14 -17.28 12.54 12.39
N ARG A 15 -17.60 12.84 13.65
CA ARG A 15 -18.99 13.00 14.12
C ARG A 15 -19.35 14.47 14.17
N ARG A 16 -20.57 14.80 13.71
CA ARG A 16 -21.17 16.11 13.94
C ARG A 16 -21.82 16.09 15.32
N ASN A 17 -21.36 16.96 16.22
CA ASN A 17 -22.06 17.19 17.50
C ASN A 17 -23.12 18.27 17.23
N PRO A 18 -24.43 17.95 17.32
CA PRO A 18 -25.50 18.88 17.01
C PRO A 18 -25.59 20.04 18.00
N ASP A 19 -25.08 19.84 19.23
CA ASP A 19 -25.21 20.79 20.33
C ASP A 19 -24.16 21.91 20.30
N LEU A 20 -23.19 21.83 19.37
CA LEU A 20 -22.09 22.79 19.31
C LEU A 20 -22.12 23.59 18.00
N PRO A 21 -21.86 24.92 18.05
CA PRO A 21 -21.88 25.76 16.86
C PRO A 21 -20.83 25.30 15.82
N ASP A 22 -21.23 25.30 14.55
CA ASP A 22 -20.39 24.91 13.40
C ASP A 22 -19.35 26.00 13.10
N ILE A 23 -18.30 26.07 13.92
CA ILE A 23 -17.17 26.99 13.72
C ILE A 23 -16.33 26.47 12.52
N PRO A 24 -15.80 27.37 11.65
CA PRO A 24 -14.99 26.96 10.48
C PRO A 24 -13.85 26.01 10.80
N ARG A 25 -13.21 26.16 11.95
CA ARG A 25 -12.12 25.30 12.44
C ARG A 25 -12.59 23.84 12.68
N ARG A 26 -13.81 23.63 13.20
CA ARG A 26 -14.37 22.28 13.41
C ARG A 26 -14.71 21.61 12.09
N LYS A 27 -15.21 22.35 11.12
CA LYS A 27 -15.40 21.82 9.74
C LYS A 27 -14.07 21.37 9.16
N ALA A 28 -13.03 22.21 9.24
CA ALA A 28 -11.70 21.87 8.74
C ALA A 28 -11.14 20.59 9.38
N LEU A 29 -11.27 20.43 10.71
CA LEU A 29 -10.84 19.21 11.42
C LEU A 29 -11.59 17.96 10.96
N ARG A 30 -12.90 18.05 10.74
CA ARG A 30 -13.69 16.93 10.20
C ARG A 30 -13.23 16.55 8.80
N TRP A 31 -13.05 17.51 7.92
CA TRP A 31 -12.53 17.28 6.57
C TRP A 31 -11.13 16.68 6.60
N ALA A 32 -10.26 17.17 7.48
CA ALA A 32 -8.91 16.61 7.66
C ALA A 32 -8.96 15.14 8.12
N LYS A 33 -9.82 14.79 9.08
CA LYS A 33 -10.03 13.38 9.49
C LYS A 33 -10.54 12.52 8.35
N CYS A 34 -11.52 13.00 7.57
CA CYS A 34 -12.02 12.30 6.39
C CYS A 34 -10.89 12.07 5.37
N ALA A 35 -10.09 13.10 5.08
CA ALA A 35 -8.97 12.99 4.15
C ALA A 35 -7.94 11.94 4.61
N VAL A 36 -7.56 11.94 5.89
CA VAL A 36 -6.65 10.93 6.44
C VAL A 36 -7.23 9.52 6.30
N LEU A 37 -8.51 9.32 6.62
CA LEU A 37 -9.15 8.01 6.48
C LEU A 37 -9.22 7.54 5.02
N ILE A 38 -9.51 8.45 4.08
CA ILE A 38 -9.51 8.14 2.65
C ILE A 38 -8.11 7.73 2.18
N VAL A 39 -7.07 8.47 2.56
CA VAL A 39 -5.69 8.14 2.19
C VAL A 39 -5.29 6.79 2.77
N MET A 40 -5.60 6.51 4.03
CA MET A 40 -5.34 5.20 4.65
C MET A 40 -6.06 4.07 3.90
N GLY A 41 -7.31 4.29 3.52
CA GLY A 41 -8.10 3.33 2.72
C GLY A 41 -7.47 3.07 1.35
N LEU A 42 -7.04 4.13 0.66
CA LEU A 42 -6.39 4.02 -0.65
C LEU A 42 -5.05 3.28 -0.57
N VAL A 43 -4.21 3.59 0.42
CA VAL A 43 -2.93 2.88 0.65
C VAL A 43 -3.17 1.40 0.91
N THR A 44 -4.17 1.07 1.73
CA THR A 44 -4.54 -0.32 2.02
C THR A 44 -5.02 -1.02 0.75
N LEU A 45 -5.93 -0.41 0.01
CA LEU A 45 -6.47 -0.96 -1.24
C LEU A 45 -5.35 -1.21 -2.25
N GLN A 46 -4.46 -0.25 -2.44
CA GLN A 46 -3.33 -0.39 -3.37
C GLN A 46 -2.38 -1.51 -2.95
N SER A 47 -2.07 -1.64 -1.64
CA SER A 47 -1.22 -2.72 -1.12
C SER A 47 -1.86 -4.09 -1.37
N VAL A 48 -3.17 -4.22 -1.14
CA VAL A 48 -3.92 -5.46 -1.41
C VAL A 48 -3.91 -5.80 -2.90
N LEU A 49 -4.15 -4.82 -3.77
CA LEU A 49 -4.16 -5.02 -5.22
C LEU A 49 -2.78 -5.44 -5.75
N LEU A 50 -1.69 -4.86 -5.23
CA LEU A 50 -0.32 -5.26 -5.59
C LEU A 50 -0.04 -6.71 -5.22
N VAL A 51 -0.38 -7.12 -4.00
CA VAL A 51 -0.18 -8.50 -3.54
C VAL A 51 -1.07 -9.46 -4.34
N ALA A 52 -2.33 -9.12 -4.56
CA ALA A 52 -3.25 -9.94 -5.34
C ALA A 52 -2.80 -10.10 -6.80
N GLY A 53 -2.29 -9.03 -7.42
CA GLY A 53 -1.71 -9.06 -8.76
C GLY A 53 -0.47 -9.97 -8.85
N ALA A 54 0.45 -9.83 -7.89
CA ALA A 54 1.63 -10.69 -7.80
C ALA A 54 1.25 -12.17 -7.63
N TRP A 55 0.28 -12.47 -6.78
CA TRP A 55 -0.23 -13.81 -6.55
C TRP A 55 -0.92 -14.40 -7.80
N ARG A 56 -1.68 -13.58 -8.52
CA ARG A 56 -2.33 -14.01 -9.76
C ARG A 56 -1.28 -14.41 -10.80
N ASN A 57 -0.27 -13.58 -11.02
CA ASN A 57 0.81 -13.84 -11.94
C ASN A 57 1.58 -15.12 -11.57
N ASP A 58 1.90 -15.26 -10.28
CA ASP A 58 2.59 -16.41 -9.74
C ASP A 58 1.83 -17.73 -9.95
N ARG A 59 0.51 -17.72 -9.71
CA ARG A 59 -0.36 -18.86 -9.99
C ARG A 59 -0.46 -19.18 -11.47
N GLN A 60 -0.46 -18.17 -12.33
CA GLN A 60 -0.53 -18.36 -13.78
C GLN A 60 0.75 -19.02 -14.29
N ILE A 61 1.92 -18.52 -13.90
CA ILE A 61 3.21 -19.15 -14.21
C ILE A 61 3.25 -20.59 -13.68
N SER A 62 2.84 -20.81 -12.44
CA SER A 62 2.91 -22.15 -11.81
C SER A 62 1.99 -23.18 -12.45
N ARG A 63 0.92 -22.78 -13.12
CA ARG A 63 -0.01 -23.71 -13.80
C ARG A 63 0.54 -24.28 -15.11
N HIS A 64 1.29 -23.48 -15.86
CA HIS A 64 1.82 -23.86 -17.17
C HIS A 64 3.33 -23.58 -17.23
N MET A 65 4.04 -23.91 -16.19
CA MET A 65 5.43 -23.55 -15.99
C MET A 65 6.35 -24.15 -17.04
N GLY A 66 7.13 -23.29 -17.69
CA GLY A 66 8.33 -23.61 -18.44
C GLY A 66 9.55 -23.07 -17.74
N ILE A 67 10.68 -23.73 -17.89
CA ILE A 67 11.98 -23.27 -17.40
C ILE A 67 12.87 -23.06 -18.61
N ALA A 68 13.55 -21.93 -18.65
CA ALA A 68 14.52 -21.62 -19.68
C ALA A 68 15.76 -20.93 -19.10
N GLN A 69 16.87 -21.02 -19.81
CA GLN A 69 18.04 -20.22 -19.51
C GLN A 69 17.89 -18.88 -20.23
N ALA A 70 17.98 -17.78 -19.50
CA ALA A 70 17.91 -16.43 -20.01
C ALA A 70 19.27 -15.73 -19.90
N GLU A 71 19.54 -14.85 -20.84
CA GLU A 71 20.67 -13.94 -20.81
C GLU A 71 20.19 -12.54 -20.43
N VAL A 72 20.91 -11.89 -19.52
CA VAL A 72 20.62 -10.51 -19.09
C VAL A 72 21.22 -9.54 -20.10
N LEU A 73 20.36 -8.88 -20.87
CA LEU A 73 20.79 -7.90 -21.87
C LEU A 73 21.12 -6.55 -21.23
N SER A 74 20.38 -6.17 -20.21
CA SER A 74 20.59 -4.91 -19.50
C SER A 74 20.13 -5.04 -18.05
N ALA A 75 20.98 -4.66 -17.12
CA ALA A 75 20.69 -4.66 -15.68
C ALA A 75 20.32 -3.24 -15.24
N GLY A 76 19.06 -3.00 -14.95
CA GLY A 76 18.58 -1.72 -14.42
C GLY A 76 18.32 -1.77 -12.91
N PRO A 77 18.17 -0.62 -12.23
CA PRO A 77 18.03 -0.56 -10.77
C PRO A 77 16.72 -1.15 -10.23
N ARG A 78 15.72 -1.31 -11.06
CA ARG A 78 14.41 -1.89 -10.68
C ARG A 78 13.99 -3.06 -11.53
N ARG A 79 14.41 -3.11 -12.79
CA ARG A 79 14.08 -4.15 -13.77
C ARG A 79 15.27 -4.44 -14.63
N SER A 80 15.42 -5.70 -15.02
CA SER A 80 16.44 -6.16 -15.96
C SER A 80 15.76 -6.68 -17.21
N THR A 81 16.27 -6.28 -18.37
CA THR A 81 15.85 -6.83 -19.65
C THR A 81 16.57 -8.17 -19.86
N ILE A 82 15.80 -9.18 -20.16
CA ILE A 82 16.31 -10.53 -20.41
C ILE A 82 15.84 -11.03 -21.77
N GLU A 83 16.58 -11.99 -22.29
CA GLU A 83 16.22 -12.73 -23.50
C GLU A 83 16.37 -14.22 -23.20
N PHE A 84 15.40 -15.03 -23.61
CA PHE A 84 15.47 -16.48 -23.48
C PHE A 84 14.84 -17.17 -24.68
N VAL A 85 15.26 -18.40 -24.92
CA VAL A 85 14.78 -19.24 -26.01
C VAL A 85 13.93 -20.35 -25.43
N THR A 86 12.71 -20.51 -25.94
CA THR A 86 11.81 -21.61 -25.58
C THR A 86 12.21 -22.91 -26.28
N PRO A 87 11.72 -24.08 -25.85
CA PRO A 87 11.97 -25.36 -26.50
C PRO A 87 11.59 -25.37 -27.99
N ASP A 88 10.60 -24.56 -28.38
CA ASP A 88 10.14 -24.39 -29.77
C ASP A 88 11.11 -23.53 -30.62
N ARG A 89 12.28 -23.17 -30.07
CA ARG A 89 13.32 -22.31 -30.68
C ARG A 89 12.85 -20.87 -30.98
N ILE A 90 11.85 -20.39 -30.26
CA ILE A 90 11.39 -19.01 -30.37
C ILE A 90 12.09 -18.19 -29.27
N THR A 91 12.68 -17.07 -29.72
CA THR A 91 13.34 -16.13 -28.82
C THR A 91 12.30 -15.15 -28.28
N TYR A 92 12.23 -15.03 -26.96
CA TYR A 92 11.36 -14.10 -26.26
C TYR A 92 12.17 -13.06 -25.50
N ARG A 93 11.71 -11.81 -25.61
CA ARG A 93 12.23 -10.66 -24.87
C ARG A 93 11.08 -9.97 -24.19
N PRO A 94 10.76 -10.35 -22.93
CA PRO A 94 9.62 -9.82 -22.20
C PRO A 94 9.68 -8.29 -22.11
N GLU A 95 8.60 -7.60 -22.53
CA GLU A 95 8.53 -6.13 -22.56
C GLU A 95 8.74 -5.50 -21.20
N LEU A 96 8.18 -6.11 -20.15
CA LEU A 96 8.31 -5.62 -18.78
C LEU A 96 9.62 -6.03 -18.11
N GLY A 97 10.42 -6.89 -18.73
CA GLY A 97 11.60 -7.47 -18.12
C GLY A 97 11.29 -8.24 -16.83
N VAL A 98 12.32 -8.61 -16.08
CA VAL A 98 12.18 -9.25 -14.78
C VAL A 98 12.40 -8.26 -13.65
N LEU A 99 11.58 -8.33 -12.62
CA LEU A 99 11.78 -7.62 -11.36
C LEU A 99 12.98 -8.23 -10.64
N TYR A 100 13.95 -7.38 -10.31
CA TYR A 100 15.26 -7.84 -10.01
C TYR A 100 15.80 -7.57 -8.62
N PRO A 101 16.63 -8.51 -8.12
CA PRO A 101 17.58 -8.29 -7.05
C PRO A 101 18.90 -7.72 -7.56
N SER A 102 19.54 -6.99 -6.70
CA SER A 102 20.71 -6.14 -6.86
C SER A 102 22.03 -6.78 -7.38
N GLU A 103 22.00 -7.98 -7.97
CA GLU A 103 23.20 -8.74 -8.31
C GLU A 103 23.30 -9.20 -9.78
N LEU A 104 22.33 -8.85 -10.66
CA LEU A 104 22.46 -9.21 -12.07
C LEU A 104 23.38 -8.21 -12.78
N ALA A 105 24.30 -8.75 -13.55
CA ALA A 105 25.15 -8.00 -14.47
C ALA A 105 24.75 -8.33 -15.91
N THR A 106 24.94 -7.38 -16.81
CA THR A 106 24.78 -7.61 -18.25
C THR A 106 25.66 -8.74 -18.72
N GLY A 107 25.11 -9.65 -19.54
CA GLY A 107 25.78 -10.87 -20.00
C GLY A 107 25.67 -12.06 -19.05
N MET A 108 25.07 -11.88 -17.86
CA MET A 108 24.87 -12.98 -16.91
C MET A 108 23.78 -13.93 -17.42
N ARG A 109 23.97 -15.22 -17.20
CA ARG A 109 22.97 -16.26 -17.50
C ARG A 109 22.25 -16.66 -16.23
N ILE A 110 20.92 -16.66 -16.29
CA ILE A 110 20.05 -17.01 -15.17
C ILE A 110 18.99 -18.01 -15.61
N TYR A 111 18.43 -18.77 -14.68
CA TYR A 111 17.25 -19.57 -14.97
C TYR A 111 15.98 -18.77 -14.68
N VAL A 112 15.03 -18.85 -15.59
CA VAL A 112 13.73 -18.20 -15.49
C VAL A 112 12.60 -19.21 -15.60
N GLU A 113 11.53 -18.93 -14.91
CA GLU A 113 10.25 -19.64 -15.00
C GLU A 113 9.28 -18.75 -15.75
N TYR A 114 8.65 -19.28 -16.78
CA TYR A 114 7.70 -18.56 -17.63
C TYR A 114 6.40 -19.33 -17.82
N ASP A 115 5.32 -18.63 -18.15
CA ASP A 115 4.06 -19.27 -18.57
C ASP A 115 4.17 -19.69 -20.03
N LYS A 116 4.03 -20.99 -20.33
CA LYS A 116 4.06 -21.52 -21.70
C LYS A 116 2.99 -20.93 -22.61
N ASN A 117 1.85 -20.50 -22.04
CA ASN A 117 0.76 -19.90 -22.80
C ASN A 117 0.98 -18.39 -23.02
N ASN A 118 1.79 -17.76 -22.17
CA ASN A 118 2.14 -16.34 -22.25
C ASN A 118 3.59 -16.12 -21.82
N PRO A 119 4.57 -16.34 -22.71
CA PRO A 119 5.99 -16.25 -22.38
C PRO A 119 6.48 -14.86 -21.91
N ASP A 120 5.70 -13.80 -22.13
CA ASP A 120 5.98 -12.48 -21.56
C ASP A 120 5.81 -12.47 -20.02
N LEU A 121 5.03 -13.41 -19.48
CA LEU A 121 4.89 -13.58 -18.06
C LEU A 121 6.00 -14.49 -17.52
N VAL A 122 7.06 -13.88 -17.04
CA VAL A 122 8.30 -14.52 -16.63
C VAL A 122 8.76 -14.02 -15.26
N ARG A 123 9.37 -14.91 -14.48
CA ARG A 123 10.03 -14.60 -13.21
C ARG A 123 11.38 -15.30 -13.11
N VAL A 124 12.28 -14.76 -12.29
CA VAL A 124 13.53 -15.45 -11.97
C VAL A 124 13.21 -16.69 -11.13
N GLN A 125 13.85 -17.81 -11.42
CA GLN A 125 13.64 -19.07 -10.73
C GLN A 125 13.81 -18.91 -9.20
N HIS A 126 12.97 -19.64 -8.44
CA HIS A 126 12.86 -19.58 -6.98
C HIS A 126 12.35 -18.25 -6.41
N ARG A 127 11.84 -17.33 -7.23
CA ARG A 127 11.21 -16.09 -6.78
C ARG A 127 9.71 -16.15 -6.99
N ASN A 128 9.00 -16.02 -5.88
CA ASN A 128 7.54 -16.08 -5.86
C ASN A 128 6.93 -14.75 -5.36
N ALA A 129 5.62 -14.68 -5.42
CA ALA A 129 4.84 -13.53 -4.97
C ALA A 129 5.06 -13.15 -3.50
N ALA A 130 5.58 -14.06 -2.66
CA ALA A 130 5.85 -13.78 -1.25
C ALA A 130 6.85 -12.61 -1.06
N LEU A 131 7.77 -12.43 -2.01
CA LEU A 131 8.70 -11.30 -1.99
C LEU A 131 8.02 -9.93 -2.19
N ALA A 132 6.84 -9.89 -2.82
CA ALA A 132 6.07 -8.66 -2.96
C ALA A 132 5.31 -8.29 -1.67
N VAL A 133 5.05 -9.26 -0.79
CA VAL A 133 4.31 -9.05 0.47
C VAL A 133 5.10 -8.15 1.43
N ILE A 134 6.43 -8.32 1.50
CA ILE A 134 7.28 -7.54 2.42
C ILE A 134 7.23 -6.05 2.10
N PRO A 135 7.54 -5.56 0.88
CA PRO A 135 7.49 -4.13 0.57
C PRO A 135 6.06 -3.57 0.61
N ALA A 136 5.07 -4.31 0.12
CA ALA A 136 3.68 -3.87 0.17
C ALA A 136 3.16 -3.79 1.61
N GLY A 137 3.50 -4.77 2.44
CA GLY A 137 3.15 -4.80 3.86
C GLY A 137 3.82 -3.68 4.65
N SER A 138 5.09 -3.41 4.42
CA SER A 138 5.81 -2.32 5.11
C SER A 138 5.23 -0.94 4.80
N ILE A 139 4.86 -0.69 3.55
CA ILE A 139 4.18 0.55 3.13
C ILE A 139 2.81 0.68 3.81
N ALA A 140 2.04 -0.39 3.86
CA ALA A 140 0.75 -0.40 4.54
C ALA A 140 0.90 -0.12 6.04
N VAL A 141 1.80 -0.81 6.74
CA VAL A 141 2.05 -0.62 8.18
C VAL A 141 2.51 0.81 8.47
N LEU A 142 3.47 1.34 7.70
CA LEU A 142 3.95 2.71 7.88
C LEU A 142 2.82 3.72 7.63
N GLY A 143 2.02 3.54 6.58
CA GLY A 143 0.86 4.37 6.28
C GLY A 143 -0.17 4.36 7.42
N TRP A 144 -0.42 3.20 8.03
CA TRP A 144 -1.31 3.06 9.18
C TRP A 144 -0.76 3.74 10.44
N LEU A 145 0.53 3.62 10.73
CA LEU A 145 1.16 4.28 11.87
C LEU A 145 1.09 5.81 11.74
N ILE A 146 1.42 6.35 10.56
CA ILE A 146 1.33 7.79 10.30
C ILE A 146 -0.14 8.25 10.37
N GLY A 147 -1.06 7.54 9.72
CA GLY A 147 -2.48 7.86 9.72
C GLY A 147 -3.10 7.82 11.12
N ALA A 148 -2.76 6.81 11.93
CA ALA A 148 -3.21 6.72 13.31
C ALA A 148 -2.66 7.88 14.16
N GLY A 149 -1.40 8.24 14.00
CA GLY A 149 -0.79 9.39 14.69
C GLY A 149 -1.48 10.71 14.32
N LEU A 150 -1.76 10.93 13.04
CA LEU A 150 -2.49 12.11 12.57
C LEU A 150 -3.92 12.15 13.12
N LEU A 151 -4.65 11.04 13.10
CA LEU A 151 -6.00 10.96 13.66
C LEU A 151 -6.02 11.20 15.17
N ALA A 152 -5.04 10.68 15.90
CA ALA A 152 -4.89 10.95 17.32
C ALA A 152 -4.62 12.43 17.59
N GLY A 153 -3.71 13.05 16.84
CA GLY A 153 -3.41 14.49 16.95
C GLY A 153 -4.64 15.36 16.66
N LEU A 154 -5.36 15.07 15.57
CA LEU A 154 -6.60 15.79 15.21
C LEU A 154 -7.70 15.63 16.28
N THR A 155 -7.82 14.44 16.88
CA THR A 155 -8.80 14.20 17.97
C THR A 155 -8.42 14.94 19.25
N LEU A 156 -7.15 15.01 19.60
CA LEU A 156 -6.68 15.79 20.75
C LEU A 156 -6.91 17.30 20.54
N LEU A 157 -6.65 17.79 19.31
CA LEU A 157 -6.91 19.19 18.97
C LEU A 157 -8.39 19.53 19.04
N GLU A 158 -9.27 18.66 18.56
CA GLU A 158 -10.73 18.81 18.67
C GLU A 158 -11.18 18.89 20.13
N ARG A 159 -10.70 17.98 20.99
CA ARG A 159 -11.01 18.00 22.43
C ARG A 159 -10.56 19.29 23.12
N ARG A 160 -9.40 19.83 22.76
CA ARG A 160 -8.92 21.11 23.30
C ARG A 160 -9.82 22.27 22.89
N LEU A 161 -10.26 22.31 21.63
CA LEU A 161 -11.19 23.33 21.15
C LEU A 161 -12.56 23.24 21.83
N ASP A 162 -13.04 22.03 22.11
CA ASP A 162 -14.30 21.80 22.80
C ASP A 162 -14.23 22.29 24.26
N ALA A 163 -13.12 22.00 24.97
CA ALA A 163 -12.91 22.48 26.34
C ALA A 163 -12.86 24.01 26.41
N GLN A 164 -12.12 24.67 25.53
CA GLN A 164 -12.05 26.13 25.49
C GLN A 164 -13.41 26.79 25.22
N THR A 165 -14.24 26.18 24.35
CA THR A 165 -15.57 26.71 24.07
C THR A 165 -16.52 26.56 25.25
N ALA A 166 -16.39 25.47 26.03
CA ALA A 166 -17.17 25.25 27.24
C ALA A 166 -16.83 26.26 28.34
N ASP A 167 -15.54 26.55 28.57
CA ASP A 167 -15.09 27.54 29.54
C ASP A 167 -15.65 28.95 29.25
N ILE A 168 -15.55 29.40 27.99
CA ILE A 168 -16.06 30.71 27.57
C ILE A 168 -17.58 30.81 27.76
N SER A 169 -18.31 29.71 27.50
CA SER A 169 -19.78 29.69 27.70
C SER A 169 -20.18 29.77 29.17
N LEU A 170 -19.41 29.18 30.09
CA LEU A 170 -19.65 29.27 31.53
C LEU A 170 -19.35 30.69 32.08
N GLU A 171 -18.24 31.30 31.65
CA GLU A 171 -17.92 32.68 32.05
C GLU A 171 -18.99 33.68 31.60
N SER A 172 -19.52 33.52 30.40
CA SER A 172 -20.60 34.38 29.89
C SER A 172 -21.91 34.26 30.67
N GLN A 173 -22.20 33.06 31.22
CA GLN A 173 -23.39 32.86 32.07
C GLN A 173 -23.23 33.37 33.48
N LEU A 174 -22.01 33.43 34.03
CA LEU A 174 -21.72 33.95 35.37
C LEU A 174 -21.65 35.49 35.42
N SER A 175 -21.46 36.15 34.27
CA SER A 175 -21.38 37.59 34.13
C SER A 175 -22.69 38.29 33.78
N SER A 176 -23.76 37.53 33.56
CA SER A 176 -25.13 38.02 33.31
C SER A 176 -26.01 37.90 34.51
#